data_e8d1d099478c69e3acd8ca556bc13980
#
_entry.id   e8d1d099478c69e3acd8ca556bc13980
#
_cell.length_a   1.000
_cell.length_b   1.000
_cell.length_c   1.000
_cell.angle_alpha   90.00
_cell.angle_beta   90.00
_cell.angle_gamma   90.00
#
_symmetry.space_group_name_H-M   'P 1'
#
loop_
_entity.id
_entity.type
_entity.pdbx_description
1 polymer ?
#
loop_
_entity_poly.entity_id
_entity_poly.type
_entity_poly.pdbx_seq_one_letter_code
_entity_poly.pdbx_strand_id
1 'polypeptide(L)'
;IPVAFLVSAIVGIILERSIIRYLYGRPLETLLATWGISLVLIQTVRLTFGAQNVEVANPFYLSGGIEVFNGVVFPYSRIAIIVFVVFVVTAVWAMLQKTSLGLQVRSVTQNREMAACMGISTNKVDMWTFGLGSGVAGLGGLALSQIGNVGPELGRMYIVDSFMVVVLVV
;
A
#
# COMPACT_ATOMS: atom_id res chain seq x y z
N ILE A 1 -6.58 4.58 -11.40
CA ILE A 1 -6.15 5.03 -10.08
C ILE A 1 -7.18 4.68 -8.98
N PRO A 2 -8.43 5.20 -9.02
CA PRO A 2 -9.39 4.89 -7.96
C PRO A 2 -9.77 3.41 -7.88
N VAL A 3 -9.82 2.72 -9.00
CA VAL A 3 -10.12 1.27 -9.05
C VAL A 3 -9.01 0.46 -8.37
N ALA A 4 -7.74 0.77 -8.62
CA ALA A 4 -6.61 0.08 -7.99
C ALA A 4 -6.63 0.28 -6.47
N PHE A 5 -6.91 1.49 -6.01
CA PHE A 5 -7.06 1.77 -4.58
C PHE A 5 -8.21 0.97 -3.96
N LEU A 6 -9.39 0.98 -4.59
CA LEU A 6 -10.56 0.29 -4.06
C LEU A 6 -10.36 -1.23 -4.02
N VAL A 7 -9.85 -1.83 -5.08
CA VAL A 7 -9.59 -3.27 -5.13
C VAL A 7 -8.59 -3.68 -4.05
N SER A 8 -7.48 -2.97 -3.94
CA SER A 8 -6.46 -3.25 -2.94
C SER A 8 -6.97 -3.03 -1.51
N ALA A 9 -7.75 -1.96 -1.26
CA ALA A 9 -8.36 -1.70 0.03
C ALA A 9 -9.37 -2.78 0.43
N ILE A 10 -10.21 -3.24 -0.52
CA ILE A 10 -11.19 -4.32 -0.26
C ILE A 10 -10.46 -5.61 0.09
N VAL A 11 -9.44 -5.98 -0.67
CA VAL A 11 -8.63 -7.18 -0.37
C VAL A 11 -8.00 -7.07 1.01
N GLY A 12 -7.45 -5.90 1.37
CA GLY A 12 -6.89 -5.66 2.70
C GLY A 12 -7.93 -5.80 3.81
N ILE A 13 -9.12 -5.21 3.65
CA ILE A 13 -10.22 -5.32 4.62
C ILE A 13 -10.66 -6.78 4.80
N ILE A 14 -10.75 -7.53 3.71
CA ILE A 14 -11.12 -8.95 3.76
C ILE A 14 -10.06 -9.74 4.54
N LEU A 15 -8.78 -9.52 4.26
CA LEU A 15 -7.67 -10.19 4.93
C LEU A 15 -7.61 -9.86 6.42
N GLU A 16 -7.79 -8.59 6.76
CA GLU A 16 -7.85 -8.16 8.16
C GLU A 16 -8.98 -8.87 8.89
N ARG A 17 -10.18 -8.83 8.34
CA ARG A 17 -11.38 -9.39 8.97
C ARG A 17 -11.34 -10.91 9.08
N SER A 18 -10.73 -11.58 8.11
CA SER A 18 -10.70 -13.05 8.03
C SER A 18 -9.59 -13.68 8.87
N ILE A 19 -8.42 -13.05 8.93
CA ILE A 19 -7.23 -13.70 9.49
C ILE A 19 -6.54 -12.80 10.52
N ILE A 20 -6.22 -11.55 10.19
CA ILE A 20 -5.35 -10.71 11.02
C ILE A 20 -6.03 -10.37 12.34
N ARG A 21 -7.33 -10.15 12.34
CA ARG A 21 -8.12 -9.85 13.52
C ARG A 21 -7.95 -10.88 14.65
N TYR A 22 -7.76 -12.15 14.35
CA TYR A 22 -7.59 -13.21 15.32
C TYR A 22 -6.17 -13.34 15.87
N LEU A 23 -5.23 -12.68 15.22
CA LEU A 23 -3.81 -12.74 15.55
C LEU A 23 -3.31 -11.52 16.32
N TYR A 24 -4.16 -10.54 16.59
CA TYR A 24 -3.80 -9.39 17.41
C TYR A 24 -3.35 -9.83 18.81
N GLY A 25 -2.17 -9.34 19.22
CA GLY A 25 -1.52 -9.70 20.49
C GLY A 25 -0.44 -10.78 20.38
N ARG A 26 -0.27 -11.39 19.19
CA ARG A 26 0.77 -12.41 18.94
C ARG A 26 1.63 -12.02 17.73
N PRO A 27 2.67 -11.18 17.93
CA PRO A 27 3.39 -10.57 16.81
C PRO A 27 4.08 -11.58 15.89
N LEU A 28 4.64 -12.66 16.44
CA LEU A 28 5.31 -13.70 15.64
C LEU A 28 4.32 -14.49 14.77
N GLU A 29 3.17 -14.84 15.32
CA GLU A 29 2.13 -15.56 14.58
C GLU A 29 1.55 -14.67 13.46
N THR A 30 1.38 -13.37 13.73
CA THR A 30 0.93 -12.39 12.74
C THR A 30 1.91 -12.26 11.58
N LEU A 31 3.21 -12.19 11.86
CA LEU A 31 4.24 -12.13 10.82
C LEU A 31 4.24 -13.39 9.94
N LEU A 32 4.16 -14.57 10.55
CA LEU A 32 4.11 -15.83 9.80
C LEU A 32 2.84 -15.95 8.95
N ALA A 33 1.69 -15.56 9.51
CA ALA A 33 0.42 -15.59 8.79
C ALA A 33 0.40 -14.62 7.61
N THR A 34 0.86 -13.38 7.79
CA THR A 34 0.93 -12.39 6.71
C THR A 34 1.89 -12.82 5.61
N TRP A 35 3.01 -13.45 5.98
CA TRP A 35 3.94 -14.02 5.00
C TRP A 35 3.30 -15.17 4.21
N GLY A 36 2.61 -16.10 4.89
CA GLY A 36 1.88 -17.18 4.25
C GLY A 36 0.78 -16.67 3.31
N ILE A 37 0.01 -15.66 3.73
CA ILE A 37 -1.02 -15.01 2.89
C ILE A 37 -0.38 -14.39 1.65
N SER A 38 0.76 -13.72 1.79
CA SER A 38 1.45 -13.11 0.65
C SER A 38 1.84 -14.15 -0.40
N LEU A 39 2.31 -15.34 0.03
CA LEU A 39 2.62 -16.45 -0.89
C LEU A 39 1.36 -16.96 -1.61
N VAL A 40 0.25 -17.10 -0.89
CA VAL A 40 -1.02 -17.52 -1.49
C VAL A 40 -1.51 -16.50 -2.52
N LEU A 41 -1.43 -15.19 -2.22
CA LEU A 41 -1.81 -14.14 -3.15
C LEU A 41 -0.92 -14.13 -4.40
N ILE A 42 0.41 -14.23 -4.23
CA ILE A 42 1.35 -14.32 -5.34
C ILE A 42 1.02 -15.53 -6.24
N GLN A 43 0.75 -16.69 -5.62
CA GLN A 43 0.42 -17.89 -6.37
C GLN A 43 -0.93 -17.78 -7.08
N THR A 44 -1.90 -17.14 -6.46
CA THR A 44 -3.21 -16.88 -7.09
C THR A 44 -3.06 -15.98 -8.32
N VAL A 45 -2.26 -14.92 -8.21
CA VAL A 45 -1.97 -14.04 -9.36
C VAL A 45 -1.23 -14.79 -10.47
N ARG A 46 -0.27 -15.66 -10.12
CA ARG A 46 0.44 -16.50 -11.11
C ARG A 46 -0.49 -17.45 -11.85
N LEU A 47 -1.44 -18.06 -11.16
CA LEU A 47 -2.39 -18.99 -11.77
C LEU A 47 -3.40 -18.27 -12.67
N THR A 48 -3.78 -17.04 -12.35
CA THR A 48 -4.77 -16.27 -13.11
C THR A 48 -4.19 -15.51 -14.28
N PHE A 49 -3.01 -14.89 -14.10
CA PHE A 49 -2.40 -13.99 -15.09
C PHE A 49 -1.12 -14.56 -15.72
N GLY A 50 -0.61 -15.69 -15.21
CA GLY A 50 0.65 -16.29 -15.64
C GLY A 50 1.85 -15.79 -14.82
N ALA A 51 2.98 -16.47 -15.03
CA ALA A 51 4.23 -16.20 -14.30
C ALA A 51 5.16 -15.18 -14.99
N GLN A 52 4.81 -14.76 -16.21
CA GLN A 52 5.66 -13.87 -17.00
C GLN A 52 5.48 -12.40 -16.57
N ASN A 53 6.59 -11.67 -16.57
CA ASN A 53 6.55 -10.23 -16.41
C ASN A 53 5.97 -9.59 -17.67
N VAL A 54 4.99 -8.71 -17.49
CA VAL A 54 4.33 -7.99 -18.57
C VAL A 54 4.76 -6.53 -18.53
N GLU A 55 5.18 -6.01 -19.68
CA GLU A 55 5.42 -4.58 -19.84
C GLU A 55 4.07 -3.87 -19.98
N VAL A 56 3.85 -2.88 -19.14
CA VAL A 56 2.70 -1.99 -19.27
C VAL A 56 3.09 -0.84 -20.19
N ALA A 57 2.48 -0.81 -21.39
CA ALA A 57 2.71 0.27 -22.34
C ALA A 57 2.30 1.62 -21.73
N ASN A 58 3.21 2.57 -21.75
CA ASN A 58 2.91 3.93 -21.31
C ASN A 58 1.83 4.54 -22.21
N PRO A 59 0.84 5.24 -21.64
CA PRO A 59 -0.16 5.97 -22.43
C PRO A 59 0.53 6.95 -23.39
N PHE A 60 -0.01 7.06 -24.60
CA PHE A 60 0.58 7.85 -25.68
C PHE A 60 0.86 9.33 -25.33
N TYR A 61 0.06 9.91 -24.42
CA TYR A 61 0.24 11.29 -23.93
C TYR A 61 1.35 11.44 -22.87
N LEU A 62 1.96 10.35 -22.40
CA LEU A 62 3.11 10.34 -21.48
C LEU A 62 4.42 9.90 -22.15
N SER A 63 4.39 9.65 -23.47
CA SER A 63 5.54 9.19 -24.27
C SER A 63 6.49 10.30 -24.73
N GLY A 64 6.41 11.51 -24.15
CA GLY A 64 7.33 12.63 -24.40
C GLY A 64 8.30 12.86 -23.25
N GLY A 65 9.27 13.75 -23.45
CA GLY A 65 10.21 14.19 -22.42
C GLY A 65 10.54 15.67 -22.54
N ILE A 66 10.89 16.32 -21.42
CA ILE A 66 11.42 17.69 -21.40
C ILE A 66 12.93 17.59 -21.42
N GLU A 67 13.59 18.26 -22.36
CA GLU A 67 15.03 18.50 -22.32
C GLU A 67 15.32 19.55 -21.23
N VAL A 68 15.87 19.09 -20.10
CA VAL A 68 16.15 19.98 -18.96
C VAL A 68 17.55 20.57 -19.02
N PHE A 69 18.52 19.86 -19.59
CA PHE A 69 19.90 20.32 -19.71
C PHE A 69 20.66 19.51 -20.78
N ASN A 70 21.30 20.18 -21.76
CA ASN A 70 22.27 19.63 -22.71
C ASN A 70 22.17 18.10 -22.96
N GLY A 71 21.07 17.60 -23.51
CA GLY A 71 20.92 16.20 -23.91
C GLY A 71 20.32 15.24 -22.87
N VAL A 72 19.92 15.72 -21.70
CA VAL A 72 19.21 14.90 -20.71
C VAL A 72 17.71 15.08 -20.87
N VAL A 73 17.04 14.05 -21.41
CA VAL A 73 15.60 14.02 -21.59
C VAL A 73 14.94 13.40 -20.36
N PHE A 74 14.15 14.18 -19.63
CA PHE A 74 13.31 13.66 -18.54
C PHE A 74 11.96 13.21 -19.10
N PRO A 75 11.63 11.91 -19.06
CA PRO A 75 10.35 11.41 -19.53
C PRO A 75 9.22 11.94 -18.66
N TYR A 76 8.12 12.39 -19.26
CA TYR A 76 6.93 12.90 -18.57
C TYR A 76 6.35 11.90 -17.58
N SER A 77 6.48 10.61 -17.84
CA SER A 77 6.01 9.54 -16.95
C SER A 77 6.64 9.62 -15.56
N ARG A 78 7.94 9.91 -15.47
CA ARG A 78 8.63 10.04 -14.16
C ARG A 78 8.18 11.27 -13.37
N ILE A 79 7.94 12.38 -14.05
CA ILE A 79 7.44 13.60 -13.41
C ILE A 79 6.01 13.37 -12.91
N ALA A 80 5.17 12.74 -13.72
CA ALA A 80 3.81 12.40 -13.35
C ALA A 80 3.75 11.48 -12.11
N ILE A 81 4.65 10.50 -12.03
CA ILE A 81 4.75 9.60 -10.86
C ILE A 81 5.15 10.38 -9.60
N ILE A 82 6.14 11.27 -9.68
CA ILE A 82 6.58 12.07 -8.53
C ILE A 82 5.42 12.94 -8.02
N VAL A 83 4.74 13.65 -8.91
CA VAL A 83 3.58 14.48 -8.56
C VAL A 83 2.47 13.62 -7.94
N PHE A 84 2.21 12.46 -8.52
CA PHE A 84 1.21 11.53 -8.02
C PHE A 84 1.55 11.02 -6.60
N VAL A 85 2.80 10.61 -6.36
CA VAL A 85 3.26 10.13 -5.04
C VAL A 85 3.15 11.25 -4.00
N VAL A 86 3.59 12.46 -4.31
CA VAL A 86 3.45 13.63 -3.42
C VAL A 86 1.98 13.89 -3.10
N PHE A 87 1.12 13.82 -4.10
CA PHE A 87 -0.33 13.98 -3.91
C PHE A 87 -0.91 12.92 -2.97
N VAL A 88 -0.58 11.63 -3.17
CA VAL A 88 -1.05 10.52 -2.34
C VAL A 88 -0.56 10.67 -0.90
N VAL A 89 0.73 10.97 -0.69
CA VAL A 89 1.30 11.18 0.65
C VAL A 89 0.63 12.34 1.35
N THR A 90 0.43 13.46 0.66
CA THR A 90 -0.25 14.63 1.22
C THR A 90 -1.71 14.34 1.56
N ALA A 91 -2.41 13.59 0.71
CA ALA A 91 -3.80 13.20 0.95
C ALA A 91 -3.92 12.28 2.17
N VAL A 92 -3.06 11.29 2.30
CA VAL A 92 -3.02 10.39 3.47
C VAL A 92 -2.68 11.16 4.74
N TRP A 93 -1.67 12.03 4.69
CA TRP A 93 -1.30 12.90 5.81
C TRP A 93 -2.44 13.80 6.24
N ALA A 94 -3.10 14.47 5.31
CA ALA A 94 -4.24 15.33 5.59
C ALA A 94 -5.42 14.54 6.18
N MET A 95 -5.65 13.34 5.65
CA MET A 95 -6.68 12.45 6.18
C MET A 95 -6.39 12.04 7.62
N LEU A 96 -5.18 11.64 7.95
CA LEU A 96 -4.78 11.24 9.30
C LEU A 96 -4.75 12.44 10.29
N GLN A 97 -4.49 13.66 9.79
CA GLN A 97 -4.45 14.84 10.64
C GLN A 97 -5.82 15.50 10.86
N LYS A 98 -6.67 15.50 9.84
CA LYS A 98 -7.90 16.31 9.82
C LYS A 98 -9.18 15.50 10.01
N THR A 99 -9.13 14.16 9.97
CA THR A 99 -10.33 13.33 10.11
C THR A 99 -10.44 12.66 11.47
N SER A 100 -11.67 12.33 11.87
CA SER A 100 -11.95 11.57 13.10
C SER A 100 -11.32 10.18 13.08
N LEU A 101 -11.15 9.58 11.90
CA LEU A 101 -10.42 8.31 11.74
C LEU A 101 -8.97 8.43 12.21
N GLY A 102 -8.27 9.50 11.82
CA GLY A 102 -6.90 9.72 12.24
C GLY A 102 -6.76 9.90 13.76
N LEU A 103 -7.73 10.59 14.40
CA LEU A 103 -7.76 10.72 15.86
C LEU A 103 -7.96 9.34 16.53
N GLN A 104 -8.90 8.53 16.02
CA GLN A 104 -9.16 7.21 16.55
C GLN A 104 -7.95 6.28 16.36
N VAL A 105 -7.28 6.33 15.22
CA VAL A 105 -6.05 5.56 14.95
C VAL A 105 -4.98 5.91 15.97
N ARG A 106 -4.72 7.19 16.23
CA ARG A 106 -3.74 7.63 17.23
C ARG A 106 -4.09 7.18 18.64
N SER A 107 -5.35 7.25 19.04
CA SER A 107 -5.78 6.80 20.36
C SER A 107 -5.61 5.30 20.55
N VAL A 108 -5.93 4.49 19.53
CA VAL A 108 -5.76 3.04 19.57
C VAL A 108 -4.28 2.63 19.57
N THR A 109 -3.41 3.36 18.84
CA THR A 109 -1.96 3.09 18.83
C THR A 109 -1.28 3.46 20.14
N GLN A 110 -1.75 4.48 20.85
CA GLN A 110 -1.20 4.86 22.15
C GLN A 110 -1.60 3.89 23.26
N ASN A 111 -2.88 3.59 23.38
CA ASN A 111 -3.37 2.64 24.38
C ASN A 111 -4.69 2.01 23.91
N ARG A 112 -4.61 0.76 23.46
CA ARG A 112 -5.75 0.02 22.90
C ARG A 112 -6.87 -0.21 23.92
N GLU A 113 -6.50 -0.55 25.17
CA GLU A 113 -7.46 -0.85 26.22
C GLU A 113 -8.22 0.40 26.66
N MET A 114 -7.48 1.50 26.84
CA MET A 114 -8.08 2.77 27.23
C MET A 114 -8.98 3.33 26.13
N ALA A 115 -8.59 3.22 24.86
CA ALA A 115 -9.41 3.61 23.73
C ALA A 115 -10.73 2.81 23.68
N ALA A 116 -10.70 1.52 23.98
CA ALA A 116 -11.89 0.69 24.08
C ALA A 116 -12.82 1.13 25.24
N CYS A 117 -12.25 1.49 26.40
CA CYS A 117 -13.01 2.02 27.54
C CYS A 117 -13.70 3.37 27.21
N MET A 118 -13.12 4.17 26.34
CA MET A 118 -13.68 5.43 25.85
C MET A 118 -14.74 5.24 24.74
N GLY A 119 -15.13 3.99 24.44
CA GLY A 119 -16.17 3.67 23.47
C GLY A 119 -15.70 3.58 22.02
N ILE A 120 -14.38 3.63 21.77
CA ILE A 120 -13.85 3.48 20.42
C ILE A 120 -13.83 1.99 20.06
N SER A 121 -14.50 1.63 18.95
CA SER A 121 -14.50 0.26 18.45
C SER A 121 -13.16 -0.05 17.75
N THR A 122 -12.18 -0.56 18.50
CA THR A 122 -10.82 -0.86 18.02
C THR A 122 -10.80 -1.71 16.77
N ASN A 123 -11.66 -2.74 16.69
CA ASN A 123 -11.77 -3.62 15.52
C ASN A 123 -12.16 -2.88 14.22
N LYS A 124 -13.02 -1.86 14.32
CA LYS A 124 -13.39 -1.06 13.15
C LYS A 124 -12.25 -0.14 12.73
N VAL A 125 -11.55 0.43 13.71
CA VAL A 125 -10.38 1.29 13.46
C VAL A 125 -9.28 0.49 12.77
N ASP A 126 -8.97 -0.70 13.28
CA ASP A 126 -7.96 -1.60 12.70
C ASP A 126 -8.32 -1.96 11.25
N MET A 127 -9.58 -2.35 11.01
CA MET A 127 -10.07 -2.71 9.67
C MET A 127 -9.92 -1.54 8.67
N TRP A 128 -10.31 -0.33 9.06
CA TRP A 128 -10.19 0.83 8.18
C TRP A 128 -8.73 1.23 7.96
N THR A 129 -7.91 1.19 9.01
CA THR A 129 -6.49 1.52 8.92
C THR A 129 -5.76 0.53 8.01
N PHE A 130 -6.03 -0.76 8.16
CA PHE A 130 -5.43 -1.79 7.31
C PHE A 130 -5.91 -1.68 5.86
N GLY A 131 -7.21 -1.41 5.65
CA GLY A 131 -7.77 -1.16 4.32
C GLY A 131 -7.14 0.07 3.63
N LEU A 132 -6.93 1.15 4.37
CA LEU A 132 -6.26 2.34 3.85
C LEU A 132 -4.79 2.07 3.51
N GLY A 133 -4.05 1.38 4.41
CA GLY A 133 -2.66 1.00 4.16
C GLY A 133 -2.52 0.13 2.92
N SER A 134 -3.38 -0.88 2.77
CA SER A 134 -3.37 -1.75 1.58
C SER A 134 -3.80 -1.00 0.31
N GLY A 135 -4.74 -0.05 0.41
CA GLY A 135 -5.12 0.82 -0.70
C GLY A 135 -3.96 1.70 -1.19
N VAL A 136 -3.23 2.30 -0.26
CA VAL A 136 -2.02 3.10 -0.58
C VAL A 136 -0.93 2.22 -1.18
N ALA A 137 -0.73 0.99 -0.66
CA ALA A 137 0.22 0.04 -1.25
C ALA A 137 -0.17 -0.34 -2.69
N GLY A 138 -1.47 -0.49 -2.98
CA GLY A 138 -1.98 -0.70 -4.34
C GLY A 138 -1.69 0.46 -5.28
N LEU A 139 -1.78 1.71 -4.81
CA LEU A 139 -1.37 2.90 -5.56
C LEU A 139 0.14 2.93 -5.81
N GLY A 140 0.95 2.53 -4.82
CA GLY A 140 2.39 2.36 -4.97
C GLY A 140 2.74 1.34 -6.06
N GLY A 141 2.08 0.18 -6.05
CA GLY A 141 2.23 -0.84 -7.10
C GLY A 141 1.87 -0.33 -8.50
N LEU A 142 0.81 0.49 -8.61
CA LEU A 142 0.43 1.13 -9.86
C LEU A 142 1.49 2.15 -10.33
N ALA A 143 2.07 2.92 -9.42
CA ALA A 143 3.16 3.84 -9.76
C ALA A 143 4.40 3.09 -10.25
N LEU A 144 4.76 1.99 -9.58
CA LEU A 144 5.89 1.15 -9.96
C LEU A 144 5.68 0.47 -11.31
N SER A 145 4.44 0.12 -11.67
CA SER A 145 4.11 -0.49 -12.97
C SER A 145 4.42 0.41 -14.16
N GLN A 146 4.53 1.72 -13.95
CA GLN A 146 4.88 2.69 -15.00
C GLN A 146 6.40 2.83 -15.18
N ILE A 147 7.21 2.32 -14.23
CA ILE A 147 8.68 2.44 -14.27
C ILE A 147 9.31 1.16 -14.80
N GLY A 148 8.70 0.01 -14.54
CA GLY A 148 9.26 -1.29 -14.85
C GLY A 148 8.22 -2.32 -15.22
N ASN A 149 8.71 -3.55 -15.49
CA ASN A 149 7.86 -4.68 -15.81
C ASN A 149 7.03 -5.11 -14.60
N VAL A 150 5.77 -5.40 -14.82
CA VAL A 150 4.86 -5.89 -13.79
C VAL A 150 4.94 -7.41 -13.72
N GLY A 151 5.27 -7.90 -12.53
CA GLY A 151 5.31 -9.33 -12.25
C GLY A 151 4.73 -9.67 -10.89
N PRO A 152 4.34 -10.91 -10.68
CA PRO A 152 3.72 -11.34 -9.42
C PRO A 152 4.67 -11.24 -8.21
N GLU A 153 5.97 -11.13 -8.44
CA GLU A 153 6.99 -11.01 -7.37
C GLU A 153 7.42 -9.56 -7.07
N LEU A 154 6.86 -8.59 -7.76
CA LEU A 154 7.24 -7.18 -7.63
C LEU A 154 7.19 -6.70 -6.16
N GLY A 155 6.15 -7.09 -5.42
CA GLY A 155 6.00 -6.75 -4.01
C GLY A 155 7.10 -7.31 -3.11
N ARG A 156 7.68 -8.46 -3.44
CA ARG A 156 8.75 -9.07 -2.63
C ARG A 156 10.06 -8.28 -2.68
N MET A 157 10.36 -7.62 -3.78
CA MET A 157 11.56 -6.79 -3.90
C MET A 157 11.50 -5.58 -2.98
N TYR A 158 10.30 -5.01 -2.80
CA TYR A 158 10.11 -3.80 -1.99
C TYR A 158 9.77 -4.07 -0.52
N ILE A 159 9.54 -5.34 -0.13
CA ILE A 159 9.18 -5.66 1.26
C ILE A 159 10.34 -5.37 2.22
N VAL A 160 11.57 -5.62 1.80
CA VAL A 160 12.78 -5.38 2.60
C VAL A 160 12.97 -3.88 2.82
N ASP A 161 12.84 -3.09 1.77
CA ASP A 161 12.97 -1.64 1.85
C ASP A 161 11.88 -1.02 2.74
N SER A 162 10.63 -1.49 2.60
CA SER A 162 9.52 -1.06 3.44
C SER A 162 9.73 -1.43 4.92
N PHE A 163 10.26 -2.63 5.17
CA PHE A 163 10.57 -3.08 6.53
C PHE A 163 11.68 -2.25 7.15
N MET A 164 12.73 -1.95 6.39
CA MET A 164 13.82 -1.07 6.84
C MET A 164 13.31 0.32 7.25
N VAL A 165 12.41 0.89 6.46
CA VAL A 165 11.80 2.20 6.79
C VAL A 165 11.01 2.12 8.10
N VAL A 166 10.22 1.07 8.33
CA VAL A 166 9.45 0.90 9.56
C VAL A 166 10.38 0.76 10.76
N VAL A 167 11.44 -0.04 10.66
CA VAL A 167 12.42 -0.25 11.75
C VAL A 167 13.18 1.04 12.10
N LEU A 168 13.46 1.90 11.10
CA LEU A 168 14.17 3.16 11.33
C LEU A 168 13.28 4.24 11.99
N VAL A 169 11.96 4.14 11.85
CA VAL A 169 11.00 5.14 12.37
C VAL A 169 10.50 4.79 13.78
N VAL A 170 10.59 3.52 14.19
CA VAL A 170 10.21 3.04 15.54
C VAL A 170 11.37 3.15 16.51
#